data_f9671251189a738c07273eb9501a9265
#
_entry.id   f9671251189a738c07273eb9501a9265
#
_cell.length_a   1.000
_cell.length_b   1.000
_cell.length_c   1.000
_cell.angle_alpha   90.00
_cell.angle_beta   90.00
_cell.angle_gamma   90.00
#
_symmetry.space_group_name_H-M   'P 1'
#
loop_
_entity.id
_entity.type
_entity.pdbx_description
1 polymer ?
#
loop_
_entity_poly.entity_id
_entity_poly.type
_entity_poly.pdbx_seq_one_letter_code
_entity_poly.pdbx_strand_id
1 'polypeptide(L)'
;QYVKDVDKHYDAYIKDLTLTEKTAIREYTDLSYLSINNQLIANPRALKKPLAGQFDEWEIADARKINTSILKSPDPPPPDLVWRGMADRSWDDYKEGEVFQLNGFQSTSLEPSVAHLFAEFGQGTVFEIRPTKGMYIQQISKHEREYEFLLPHGAKYRVVARKEVKIVIDEGERSAIMRVIQVEMVE
;
A
#
# COMPACT_ATOMS: atom_id res chain seq x y z
N GLN A 1 7.48 -7.55 -17.57
CA GLN A 1 8.91 -7.53 -17.22
C GLN A 1 9.15 -6.82 -15.89
N TYR A 2 8.55 -5.64 -15.65
CA TYR A 2 8.74 -4.85 -14.43
C TYR A 2 8.45 -5.64 -13.15
N VAL A 3 7.31 -6.33 -13.06
CA VAL A 3 6.96 -7.17 -11.89
C VAL A 3 8.05 -8.20 -11.57
N LYS A 4 8.60 -8.85 -12.61
CA LYS A 4 9.68 -9.84 -12.41
C LYS A 4 10.98 -9.20 -11.91
N ASP A 5 11.28 -8.00 -12.36
CA ASP A 5 12.47 -7.28 -11.91
C ASP A 5 12.34 -6.84 -10.46
N VAL A 6 11.14 -6.37 -10.06
CA VAL A 6 10.82 -6.06 -8.65
C VAL A 6 10.87 -7.32 -7.80
N ASP A 7 10.26 -8.43 -8.23
CA ASP A 7 10.29 -9.70 -7.51
C ASP A 7 11.72 -10.16 -7.23
N LYS A 8 12.57 -10.14 -8.25
CA LYS A 8 13.99 -10.47 -8.13
C LYS A 8 14.74 -9.52 -7.19
N HIS A 9 14.40 -8.22 -7.22
CA HIS A 9 15.02 -7.21 -6.37
C HIS A 9 14.79 -7.49 -4.88
N TYR A 10 13.59 -7.95 -4.51
CA TYR A 10 13.24 -8.24 -3.12
C TYR A 10 13.50 -9.69 -2.69
N ASP A 11 13.77 -10.61 -3.63
CA ASP A 11 13.86 -12.06 -3.36
C ASP A 11 14.84 -12.42 -2.22
N ALA A 12 16.06 -11.89 -2.24
CA ALA A 12 17.05 -12.15 -1.21
C ALA A 12 16.58 -11.60 0.15
N TYR A 13 16.05 -10.37 0.17
CA TYR A 13 15.56 -9.75 1.39
C TYR A 13 14.39 -10.54 2.00
N ILE A 14 13.42 -10.95 1.18
CA ILE A 14 12.28 -11.76 1.65
C ILE A 14 12.74 -13.11 2.20
N LYS A 15 13.73 -13.74 1.58
CA LYS A 15 14.29 -15.01 2.08
C LYS A 15 14.94 -14.86 3.44
N ASP A 16 15.61 -13.75 3.70
CA ASP A 16 16.32 -13.46 4.94
C ASP A 16 15.39 -13.02 6.11
N LEU A 17 14.14 -12.66 5.83
CA LEU A 17 13.17 -12.40 6.89
C LEU A 17 12.98 -13.63 7.77
N THR A 18 12.91 -13.39 9.08
CA THR A 18 12.62 -14.45 10.07
C THR A 18 11.22 -15.04 9.86
N LEU A 19 11.02 -16.26 10.35
CA LEU A 19 9.69 -16.89 10.29
C LEU A 19 8.61 -16.02 10.94
N THR A 20 8.91 -15.35 12.04
CA THR A 20 7.95 -14.50 12.76
C THR A 20 7.60 -13.24 11.97
N GLU A 21 8.54 -12.64 11.24
CA GLU A 21 8.28 -11.51 10.33
C GLU A 21 7.42 -11.95 9.14
N LYS A 22 7.77 -13.06 8.51
CA LYS A 22 6.96 -13.65 7.40
C LYS A 22 5.55 -13.97 7.85
N THR A 23 5.40 -14.56 9.05
CA THR A 23 4.07 -14.87 9.61
C THR A 23 3.27 -13.59 9.85
N ALA A 24 3.84 -12.56 10.49
CA ALA A 24 3.16 -11.31 10.74
C ALA A 24 2.68 -10.64 9.44
N ILE A 25 3.52 -10.61 8.40
CA ILE A 25 3.15 -10.07 7.08
C ILE A 25 2.04 -10.90 6.45
N ARG A 26 2.15 -12.22 6.48
CA ARG A 26 1.15 -13.13 5.90
C ARG A 26 -0.22 -12.99 6.56
N GLU A 27 -0.27 -12.97 7.89
CA GLU A 27 -1.51 -12.78 8.64
C GLU A 27 -2.11 -11.39 8.40
N TYR A 28 -1.28 -10.37 8.26
CA TYR A 28 -1.74 -9.04 7.87
C TYR A 28 -2.46 -9.06 6.53
N THR A 29 -1.94 -9.74 5.52
CA THR A 29 -2.57 -9.81 4.19
C THR A 29 -3.87 -10.62 4.15
N ASP A 30 -4.19 -11.38 5.19
CA ASP A 30 -5.41 -12.19 5.27
C ASP A 30 -6.51 -11.50 6.10
N LEU A 31 -6.36 -11.55 7.41
CA LEU A 31 -7.44 -11.20 8.35
C LEU A 31 -7.13 -9.99 9.22
N SER A 32 -5.85 -9.75 9.53
CA SER A 32 -5.48 -8.76 10.54
C SER A 32 -5.36 -7.32 10.00
N TYR A 33 -5.41 -7.11 8.67
CA TYR A 33 -5.18 -5.77 8.10
C TYR A 33 -6.19 -4.73 8.61
N LEU A 34 -7.46 -5.11 8.77
CA LEU A 34 -8.49 -4.19 9.27
C LEU A 34 -8.25 -3.80 10.71
N SER A 35 -8.02 -4.78 11.60
CA SER A 35 -7.82 -4.49 13.02
C SER A 35 -6.53 -3.73 13.26
N ILE A 36 -5.42 -4.15 12.66
CA ILE A 36 -4.13 -3.44 12.75
C ILE A 36 -4.26 -2.01 12.23
N ASN A 37 -4.81 -1.81 11.03
CA ASN A 37 -4.91 -0.46 10.46
C ASN A 37 -5.87 0.43 11.24
N ASN A 38 -7.00 -0.08 11.71
CA ASN A 38 -7.91 0.70 12.56
C ASN A 38 -7.22 1.17 13.84
N GLN A 39 -6.42 0.33 14.48
CA GLN A 39 -5.63 0.71 15.65
C GLN A 39 -4.58 1.77 15.32
N LEU A 40 -3.84 1.63 14.22
CA LEU A 40 -2.83 2.58 13.79
C LEU A 40 -3.42 3.93 13.37
N ILE A 41 -4.62 3.93 12.78
CA ILE A 41 -5.38 5.14 12.43
C ILE A 41 -5.85 5.85 13.70
N ALA A 42 -6.42 5.10 14.65
CA ALA A 42 -6.89 5.65 15.92
C ALA A 42 -5.74 6.16 16.81
N ASN A 43 -4.59 5.51 16.75
CA ASN A 43 -3.38 5.92 17.47
C ASN A 43 -2.12 5.84 16.58
N PRO A 44 -1.80 6.90 15.83
CA PRO A 44 -0.63 6.94 14.94
C PRO A 44 0.72 6.72 15.64
N ARG A 45 0.77 6.85 16.97
CA ARG A 45 1.98 6.65 17.78
C ARG A 45 2.08 5.27 18.40
N ALA A 46 1.12 4.37 18.13
CA ALA A 46 1.07 3.03 18.74
C ALA A 46 2.36 2.22 18.56
N LEU A 47 3.01 2.34 17.40
CA LEU A 47 4.28 1.63 17.14
C LEU A 47 5.45 2.14 17.97
N LYS A 48 5.42 3.40 18.41
CA LYS A 48 6.48 4.01 19.24
C LYS A 48 6.22 3.74 20.72
N LYS A 49 4.97 3.89 21.16
CA LYS A 49 4.58 3.73 22.56
C LYS A 49 3.11 3.28 22.61
N PRO A 50 2.84 1.97 22.73
CA PRO A 50 1.47 1.49 22.87
C PRO A 50 0.81 2.10 24.12
N LEU A 51 -0.46 2.47 23.98
CA LEU A 51 -1.27 2.90 25.11
C LEU A 51 -1.73 1.65 25.87
N ALA A 52 -1.45 1.57 27.16
CA ALA A 52 -1.86 0.46 28.00
C ALA A 52 -3.40 0.32 27.96
N GLY A 53 -3.89 -0.87 27.68
CA GLY A 53 -5.32 -1.23 27.75
C GLY A 53 -6.19 -0.79 26.57
N GLN A 54 -5.62 -0.25 25.48
CA GLN A 54 -6.40 0.17 24.31
C GLN A 54 -6.27 -0.73 23.08
N PHE A 55 -5.29 -1.62 23.05
CA PHE A 55 -4.97 -2.44 21.89
C PHE A 55 -4.63 -3.86 22.30
N ASP A 56 -4.89 -4.81 21.44
CA ASP A 56 -4.36 -6.14 21.56
C ASP A 56 -2.85 -6.12 21.38
N GLU A 57 -2.10 -6.55 22.39
CA GLU A 57 -0.63 -6.48 22.38
C GLU A 57 0.00 -7.22 21.20
N TRP A 58 -0.62 -8.32 20.75
CA TRP A 58 -0.12 -9.09 19.61
C TRP A 58 -0.24 -8.35 18.28
N GLU A 59 -1.33 -7.61 18.03
CA GLU A 59 -1.52 -6.82 16.81
C GLU A 59 -0.49 -5.70 16.69
N ILE A 60 -0.19 -5.03 17.80
CA ILE A 60 0.85 -4.00 17.82
C ILE A 60 2.25 -4.61 17.68
N ALA A 61 2.48 -5.79 18.27
CA ALA A 61 3.75 -6.51 18.11
C ALA A 61 3.96 -6.90 16.63
N ASP A 62 2.93 -7.38 15.95
CA ASP A 62 3.00 -7.73 14.54
C ASP A 62 3.13 -6.48 13.65
N ALA A 63 2.38 -5.43 13.94
CA ALA A 63 2.54 -4.15 13.25
C ALA A 63 3.98 -3.60 13.36
N ARG A 64 4.65 -3.75 14.51
CA ARG A 64 6.07 -3.37 14.67
C ARG A 64 6.99 -4.21 13.80
N LYS A 65 6.80 -5.53 13.75
CA LYS A 65 7.58 -6.43 12.89
C LYS A 65 7.43 -6.03 11.42
N ILE A 66 6.18 -5.86 10.97
CA ILE A 66 5.85 -5.45 9.60
C ILE A 66 6.52 -4.11 9.27
N ASN A 67 6.33 -3.09 10.10
CA ASN A 67 6.91 -1.77 9.87
C ASN A 67 8.44 -1.80 9.85
N THR A 68 9.05 -2.55 10.76
CA THR A 68 10.51 -2.73 10.81
C THR A 68 11.02 -3.42 9.55
N SER A 69 10.33 -4.46 9.07
CA SER A 69 10.68 -5.15 7.83
C SER A 69 10.59 -4.22 6.62
N ILE A 70 9.54 -3.41 6.52
CA ILE A 70 9.40 -2.43 5.44
C ILE A 70 10.53 -1.38 5.49
N LEU A 71 10.84 -0.85 6.67
CA LEU A 71 11.86 0.20 6.80
C LEU A 71 13.29 -0.31 6.54
N LYS A 72 13.55 -1.59 6.75
CA LYS A 72 14.85 -2.24 6.46
C LYS A 72 14.95 -2.80 5.04
N SER A 73 13.84 -2.91 4.32
CA SER A 73 13.83 -3.43 2.96
C SER A 73 14.66 -2.57 2.01
N PRO A 74 15.15 -3.12 0.89
CA PRO A 74 15.76 -2.32 -0.18
C PRO A 74 14.85 -1.21 -0.64
N ASP A 75 15.42 -0.13 -1.17
CA ASP A 75 14.64 0.93 -1.78
C ASP A 75 13.97 0.43 -3.07
N PRO A 76 12.77 0.93 -3.42
CA PRO A 76 12.06 0.47 -4.61
C PRO A 76 12.88 0.68 -5.89
N PRO A 77 12.96 -0.33 -6.79
CA PRO A 77 13.68 -0.17 -8.05
C PRO A 77 12.85 0.65 -9.05
N PRO A 78 13.49 1.44 -9.96
CA PRO A 78 12.77 2.12 -11.03
C PRO A 78 11.98 1.13 -11.91
N PRO A 79 10.82 1.53 -12.49
CA PRO A 79 10.19 2.85 -12.49
C PRO A 79 9.45 3.25 -11.22
N ASP A 80 9.59 2.57 -10.11
CA ASP A 80 9.14 2.95 -8.78
C ASP A 80 7.69 3.52 -8.70
N LEU A 81 6.76 2.89 -9.40
CA LEU A 81 5.34 3.24 -9.34
C LEU A 81 4.51 2.08 -8.78
N VAL A 82 3.62 2.42 -7.86
CA VAL A 82 2.62 1.50 -7.32
C VAL A 82 1.24 2.16 -7.32
N TRP A 83 0.19 1.36 -7.34
CA TRP A 83 -1.18 1.83 -7.46
C TRP A 83 -2.06 1.33 -6.32
N ARG A 84 -2.95 2.21 -5.83
CA ARG A 84 -3.95 1.88 -4.83
C ARG A 84 -5.31 2.38 -5.24
N GLY A 85 -6.29 1.48 -5.37
CA GLY A 85 -7.68 1.83 -5.60
C GLY A 85 -8.42 2.03 -4.28
N MET A 86 -9.31 3.01 -4.26
CA MET A 86 -10.21 3.30 -3.14
C MET A 86 -11.62 3.52 -3.67
N ALA A 87 -12.60 2.79 -3.12
CA ALA A 87 -14.00 2.89 -3.53
C ALA A 87 -14.67 4.19 -3.08
N ASP A 88 -14.12 4.85 -2.07
CA ASP A 88 -14.60 6.14 -1.58
C ASP A 88 -14.28 7.27 -2.58
N ARG A 89 -15.09 8.32 -2.58
CA ARG A 89 -14.94 9.46 -3.47
C ARG A 89 -13.97 10.50 -2.92
N SER A 90 -12.77 10.07 -2.51
CA SER A 90 -11.75 10.95 -1.92
C SER A 90 -11.09 11.90 -2.92
N TRP A 91 -11.52 11.90 -4.21
CA TRP A 91 -10.97 12.79 -5.23
C TRP A 91 -10.95 14.27 -4.85
N ASP A 92 -12.03 14.75 -4.22
CA ASP A 92 -12.18 16.18 -3.90
C ASP A 92 -11.43 16.58 -2.62
N ASP A 93 -10.97 15.60 -1.85
CA ASP A 93 -10.26 15.83 -0.59
C ASP A 93 -8.78 16.17 -0.79
N TYR A 94 -8.22 15.91 -1.98
CA TYR A 94 -6.80 16.07 -2.27
C TYR A 94 -6.55 17.11 -3.35
N LYS A 95 -5.77 18.15 -3.02
CA LYS A 95 -5.42 19.25 -3.93
C LYS A 95 -3.95 19.18 -4.31
N GLU A 96 -3.63 19.60 -5.54
CA GLU A 96 -2.25 19.67 -6.01
C GLU A 96 -1.38 20.54 -5.09
N GLY A 97 -0.18 20.04 -4.77
CA GLY A 97 0.76 20.64 -3.83
C GLY A 97 0.48 20.32 -2.35
N GLU A 98 -0.68 19.77 -2.02
CA GLU A 98 -1.01 19.40 -0.65
C GLU A 98 -0.17 18.22 -0.17
N VAL A 99 0.24 18.26 1.10
CA VAL A 99 0.89 17.14 1.79
C VAL A 99 -0.08 16.55 2.81
N PHE A 100 -0.30 15.25 2.73
CA PHE A 100 -1.13 14.52 3.67
C PHE A 100 -0.41 13.28 4.20
N GLN A 101 -0.91 12.72 5.29
CA GLN A 101 -0.37 11.53 5.92
C GLN A 101 -1.42 10.43 5.98
N LEU A 102 -1.05 9.22 5.57
CA LEU A 102 -1.88 8.04 5.76
C LEU A 102 -1.36 7.22 6.94
N ASN A 103 -2.20 7.08 7.95
CA ASN A 103 -1.95 6.20 9.08
C ASN A 103 -2.43 4.77 8.73
N GLY A 104 -1.77 3.77 9.30
CA GLY A 104 -1.92 2.39 8.86
C GLY A 104 -0.96 2.06 7.71
N PHE A 105 -0.78 0.78 7.45
CA PHE A 105 -0.06 0.32 6.27
C PHE A 105 -0.93 0.50 5.03
N GLN A 106 -0.30 0.77 3.89
CA GLN A 106 -1.02 0.92 2.64
C GLN A 106 -0.67 -0.24 1.71
N SER A 107 -1.61 -1.16 1.53
CA SER A 107 -1.52 -2.18 0.48
C SER A 107 -1.73 -1.52 -0.88
N THR A 108 -0.77 -1.72 -1.77
CA THR A 108 -0.75 -1.22 -3.14
C THR A 108 -0.40 -2.36 -4.08
N SER A 109 -0.54 -2.16 -5.37
CA SER A 109 -0.20 -3.15 -6.39
C SER A 109 0.83 -2.61 -7.38
N LEU A 110 1.66 -3.51 -7.92
CA LEU A 110 2.49 -3.22 -9.11
C LEU A 110 1.68 -3.24 -10.41
N GLU A 111 0.41 -3.66 -10.37
CA GLU A 111 -0.48 -3.76 -11.54
C GLU A 111 -1.63 -2.75 -11.40
N PRO A 112 -1.73 -1.75 -12.32
CA PRO A 112 -2.80 -0.76 -12.28
C PRO A 112 -4.20 -1.37 -12.32
N SER A 113 -4.37 -2.47 -13.04
CA SER A 113 -5.65 -3.17 -13.18
C SER A 113 -6.23 -3.64 -11.85
N VAL A 114 -5.37 -4.03 -10.90
CA VAL A 114 -5.78 -4.40 -9.54
C VAL A 114 -6.35 -3.18 -8.81
N ALA A 115 -5.66 -2.04 -8.88
CA ALA A 115 -6.14 -0.80 -8.27
C ALA A 115 -7.47 -0.33 -8.90
N HIS A 116 -7.66 -0.53 -10.21
CA HIS A 116 -8.92 -0.21 -10.89
C HIS A 116 -10.09 -1.03 -10.35
N LEU A 117 -9.88 -2.32 -10.04
CA LEU A 117 -10.90 -3.16 -9.40
C LEU A 117 -11.31 -2.60 -8.04
N PHE A 118 -10.35 -2.26 -7.19
CA PHE A 118 -10.61 -1.67 -5.86
C PHE A 118 -11.24 -0.27 -5.92
N ALA A 119 -11.03 0.48 -7.00
CA ALA A 119 -11.69 1.75 -7.27
C ALA A 119 -13.04 1.58 -8.01
N GLU A 120 -13.58 0.35 -8.07
CA GLU A 120 -14.87 0.05 -8.70
C GLU A 120 -15.02 0.63 -10.11
N PHE A 121 -13.96 0.53 -10.91
CA PHE A 121 -13.92 0.97 -12.32
C PHE A 121 -14.52 2.36 -12.56
N GLY A 122 -14.03 3.35 -11.81
CA GLY A 122 -14.38 4.77 -12.04
C GLY A 122 -15.41 5.35 -11.09
N GLN A 123 -15.93 4.57 -10.14
CA GLN A 123 -16.75 5.13 -9.05
C GLN A 123 -15.88 5.71 -7.93
N GLY A 124 -14.71 5.14 -7.70
CA GLY A 124 -13.72 5.58 -6.72
C GLY A 124 -12.54 6.34 -7.33
N THR A 125 -11.44 6.35 -6.60
CA THR A 125 -10.20 7.04 -6.93
C THR A 125 -9.03 6.08 -6.93
N VAL A 126 -8.10 6.25 -7.87
CA VAL A 126 -6.83 5.53 -7.89
C VAL A 126 -5.71 6.49 -7.49
N PHE A 127 -4.91 6.08 -6.52
CA PHE A 127 -3.62 6.72 -6.25
C PHE A 127 -2.53 6.04 -7.09
N GLU A 128 -1.84 6.83 -7.89
CA GLU A 128 -0.58 6.47 -8.56
C GLU A 128 0.55 7.03 -7.71
N ILE A 129 1.29 6.14 -7.04
CA ILE A 129 2.19 6.50 -5.95
C ILE A 129 3.64 6.26 -6.39
N ARG A 130 4.52 7.26 -6.21
CA ARG A 130 5.96 7.07 -6.26
C ARG A 130 6.49 6.87 -4.84
N PRO A 131 6.78 5.62 -4.44
CA PRO A 131 7.28 5.33 -3.10
C PRO A 131 8.78 5.62 -3.01
N THR A 132 9.23 6.12 -1.86
CA THR A 132 10.64 6.15 -1.48
C THR A 132 11.00 4.96 -0.58
N LYS A 133 9.99 4.30 -0.01
CA LYS A 133 10.12 3.13 0.84
C LYS A 133 8.90 2.23 0.72
N GLY A 134 9.12 0.94 0.80
CA GLY A 134 8.08 -0.06 0.72
C GLY A 134 8.69 -1.44 0.51
N MET A 135 7.85 -2.47 0.49
CA MET A 135 8.31 -3.85 0.31
C MET A 135 7.34 -4.64 -0.56
N TYR A 136 7.87 -5.28 -1.61
CA TYR A 136 7.12 -6.22 -2.41
C TYR A 136 6.97 -7.54 -1.66
N ILE A 137 5.74 -7.93 -1.37
CA ILE A 137 5.43 -9.04 -0.46
C ILE A 137 4.69 -10.20 -1.13
N GLN A 138 4.57 -10.19 -2.45
CA GLN A 138 3.82 -11.20 -3.21
C GLN A 138 4.19 -12.64 -2.86
N GLN A 139 5.47 -12.92 -2.58
CA GLN A 139 5.97 -14.26 -2.23
C GLN A 139 5.45 -14.79 -0.88
N ILE A 140 4.97 -13.91 -0.01
CA ILE A 140 4.47 -14.23 1.33
C ILE A 140 3.02 -13.83 1.56
N SER A 141 2.45 -12.98 0.69
CA SER A 141 1.04 -12.62 0.72
C SER A 141 0.14 -13.83 0.48
N LYS A 142 -1.05 -13.83 1.07
CA LYS A 142 -2.10 -14.81 0.77
C LYS A 142 -2.84 -14.53 -0.54
N HIS A 143 -2.64 -13.38 -1.15
CA HIS A 143 -3.32 -12.93 -2.37
C HIS A 143 -2.38 -12.98 -3.59
N GLU A 144 -2.24 -14.15 -4.20
CA GLU A 144 -1.26 -14.42 -5.26
C GLU A 144 -1.37 -13.57 -6.53
N ARG A 145 -2.50 -12.90 -6.75
CA ARG A 145 -2.76 -12.12 -7.98
C ARG A 145 -2.83 -10.62 -7.76
N GLU A 146 -2.51 -10.15 -6.57
CA GLU A 146 -2.59 -8.72 -6.26
C GLU A 146 -1.27 -7.99 -6.50
N TYR A 147 -0.17 -8.72 -6.73
CA TYR A 147 1.17 -8.14 -6.94
C TYR A 147 1.49 -7.11 -5.86
N GLU A 148 1.25 -7.48 -4.61
CA GLU A 148 1.15 -6.58 -3.48
C GLU A 148 2.48 -5.96 -3.11
N PHE A 149 2.47 -4.62 -3.02
CA PHE A 149 3.56 -3.80 -2.53
C PHE A 149 3.07 -3.01 -1.32
N LEU A 150 3.68 -3.25 -0.16
CA LEU A 150 3.25 -2.71 1.12
C LEU A 150 4.06 -1.46 1.49
N LEU A 151 3.37 -0.34 1.71
CA LEU A 151 3.97 0.92 2.14
C LEU A 151 3.92 1.05 3.67
N PRO A 152 4.89 1.77 4.28
CA PRO A 152 5.02 1.87 5.72
C PRO A 152 3.87 2.66 6.36
N HIS A 153 3.60 2.37 7.63
CA HIS A 153 2.69 3.13 8.46
C HIS A 153 3.17 4.58 8.61
N GLY A 154 2.22 5.52 8.51
CA GLY A 154 2.47 6.94 8.76
C GLY A 154 3.25 7.65 7.66
N ALA A 155 3.33 7.05 6.47
CA ALA A 155 3.94 7.70 5.32
C ALA A 155 3.20 8.99 4.93
N LYS A 156 3.96 9.98 4.51
CA LYS A 156 3.44 11.26 4.00
C LYS A 156 3.54 11.29 2.49
N TYR A 157 2.59 11.94 1.88
CA TYR A 157 2.47 12.02 0.42
C TYR A 157 2.21 13.47 0.01
N ARG A 158 2.85 13.89 -1.08
CA ARG A 158 2.53 15.15 -1.76
C ARG A 158 1.72 14.86 -3.01
N VAL A 159 0.63 15.56 -3.20
CA VAL A 159 -0.14 15.51 -4.44
C VAL A 159 0.62 16.23 -5.54
N VAL A 160 1.02 15.51 -6.58
CA VAL A 160 1.77 16.05 -7.72
C VAL A 160 0.84 16.51 -8.83
N ALA A 161 -0.19 15.70 -9.13
CA ALA A 161 -1.17 16.02 -10.16
C ALA A 161 -2.47 15.25 -9.93
N ARG A 162 -3.53 15.73 -10.58
CA ARG A 162 -4.83 15.08 -10.64
C ARG A 162 -5.22 14.93 -12.12
N LYS A 163 -5.65 13.74 -12.52
CA LYS A 163 -6.05 13.49 -13.90
C LYS A 163 -7.24 12.54 -13.97
N GLU A 164 -8.01 12.69 -15.02
CA GLU A 164 -9.03 11.72 -15.42
C GLU A 164 -8.49 10.90 -16.59
N VAL A 165 -8.57 9.59 -16.49
CA VAL A 165 -8.06 8.66 -17.51
C VAL A 165 -9.21 7.79 -17.99
N LYS A 166 -9.41 7.74 -19.31
CA LYS A 166 -10.35 6.79 -19.87
C LYS A 166 -9.72 5.39 -19.87
N ILE A 167 -10.37 4.47 -19.20
CA ILE A 167 -9.98 3.05 -19.18
C ILE A 167 -10.98 2.23 -19.98
N VAL A 168 -10.50 1.15 -20.57
CA VAL A 168 -11.31 0.18 -21.30
C VAL A 168 -11.59 -0.99 -20.36
N ILE A 169 -12.84 -1.38 -20.29
CA ILE A 169 -13.33 -2.52 -19.50
C ILE A 169 -13.88 -3.56 -20.49
N ASP A 170 -13.84 -4.82 -20.11
CA ASP A 170 -14.46 -5.92 -20.86
C ASP A 170 -14.04 -5.98 -22.34
N GLU A 171 -12.77 -6.19 -22.61
CA GLU A 171 -12.20 -6.38 -23.96
C GLU A 171 -12.62 -5.30 -24.99
N GLY A 172 -13.00 -4.10 -24.53
CA GLY A 172 -13.35 -2.97 -25.38
C GLY A 172 -14.85 -2.67 -25.50
N GLU A 173 -15.70 -3.44 -24.87
CA GLU A 173 -17.15 -3.23 -24.93
C GLU A 173 -17.62 -2.05 -24.09
N ARG A 174 -16.94 -1.78 -22.98
CA ARG A 174 -17.24 -0.66 -22.08
C ARG A 174 -16.01 0.17 -21.77
N SER A 175 -16.23 1.42 -21.43
CA SER A 175 -15.18 2.30 -20.91
C SER A 175 -15.70 3.08 -19.72
N ALA A 176 -14.78 3.42 -18.81
CA ALA A 176 -15.04 4.29 -17.66
C ALA A 176 -14.01 5.41 -17.58
N ILE A 177 -14.38 6.49 -16.91
CA ILE A 177 -13.43 7.54 -16.53
C ILE A 177 -12.91 7.21 -15.15
N MET A 178 -11.61 6.95 -15.06
CA MET A 178 -10.91 6.72 -13.79
C MET A 178 -10.29 8.02 -13.30
N ARG A 179 -10.57 8.36 -12.05
CA ARG A 179 -9.95 9.50 -11.36
C ARG A 179 -8.63 9.04 -10.75
N VAL A 180 -7.54 9.68 -11.13
CA VAL A 180 -6.19 9.31 -10.71
C VAL A 180 -5.54 10.50 -10.01
N ILE A 181 -5.10 10.29 -8.77
CA ILE A 181 -4.28 11.23 -8.00
C ILE A 181 -2.84 10.73 -8.03
N GLN A 182 -1.96 11.49 -8.65
CA GLN A 182 -0.54 11.21 -8.65
C GLN A 182 0.08 11.80 -7.39
N VAL A 183 0.78 10.96 -6.63
CA VAL A 183 1.45 11.37 -5.40
C VAL A 183 2.88 10.85 -5.36
N GLU A 184 3.73 11.61 -4.69
CA GLU A 184 5.07 11.16 -4.29
C GLU A 184 5.15 11.03 -2.78
N MET A 185 5.82 9.98 -2.30
CA MET A 185 6.12 9.85 -0.88
C MET A 185 7.19 10.88 -0.50
N VAL A 186 6.97 11.59 0.61
CA VAL A 186 7.88 12.63 1.13
C VAL A 186 8.30 12.30 2.57
N GLU A 187 9.42 12.87 3.02
CA GLU A 187 9.94 12.69 4.38
C GLU A 187 9.11 13.39 5.46
#